data_06f0844004fae8054ba30428ae7e2c36
#
_entry.id   06f0844004fae8054ba30428ae7e2c36
#
_cell.length_a   1.000
_cell.length_b   1.000
_cell.length_c   1.000
_cell.angle_alpha   90.00
_cell.angle_beta   90.00
_cell.angle_gamma   90.00
#
_symmetry.space_group_name_H-M   'P 1'
#
loop_
_entity.id
_entity.type
_entity.pdbx_description
1 polymer ?
#
loop_
_entity_poly.entity_id
_entity_poly.type
_entity_poly.pdbx_seq_one_letter_code
_entity_poly.pdbx_strand_id
1 'polypeptide(L)'
;MISRRNFLKLSALAAPGALTYHDVFAQAESIAFGCPVPMSGPFAANGKFADMGMKLALQKYGKVLGKSTSYTNLDTEGKPATAVRKMQETIEKGTRFFAGGILSGEALAMGKEADKAGAVFITTAGADEITGSDCNRSTFRWSVPTFGAIEQTVRPLLEKLPNAKRWYTITPQYVFGEGLLSAAKNIFKEKGIEHVGNSYHSLTEKEFSGYLTNAMAAKPDVLLLLNFGSQSSDTLRQAVSFGMKNNCTILMAWASGLEQFETLGADICDGVYFGAQYWHAIDAPFNKEFVKLVNDNLKIDPNYSLAGSYICTKIILDAIIKANSTDPKAVIAAMEGMKYEGLTGTEEIRKGDHQVIKNYYLLKGKAKSKMANKNDYADIVSSGKSFLPLEKTQCKL
;
A
#
# COMPACT_ATOMS: atom_id res chain seq x y z
N MET A 1 75.50 42.18 21.65
CA MET A 1 75.74 43.09 22.81
C MET A 1 74.58 44.04 22.90
N ILE A 2 73.89 44.02 24.09
CA ILE A 2 73.23 45.18 24.70
C ILE A 2 71.91 45.62 23.95
N SER A 3 70.81 45.88 24.56
CA SER A 3 70.24 45.84 25.90
C SER A 3 68.82 46.36 25.83
N ARG A 4 67.93 45.71 26.46
CA ARG A 4 66.83 46.15 27.32
C ARG A 4 66.44 47.65 27.41
N ARG A 5 65.10 47.84 27.50
CA ARG A 5 64.31 48.84 28.28
C ARG A 5 63.93 50.10 27.52
N ASN A 6 62.68 50.48 27.43
CA ASN A 6 61.67 50.97 28.38
C ASN A 6 60.38 51.28 27.61
N PHE A 7 59.26 50.83 28.02
CA PHE A 7 58.35 51.34 29.03
C PHE A 7 57.45 52.48 28.61
N LEU A 8 56.18 52.14 28.56
CA LEU A 8 54.98 52.89 28.92
C LEU A 8 54.58 54.18 28.16
N LYS A 9 53.42 54.31 27.61
CA LYS A 9 52.13 54.74 28.26
C LYS A 9 51.01 54.76 27.23
N LEU A 10 49.96 54.11 27.59
CA LEU A 10 48.53 54.49 27.68
C LEU A 10 47.99 55.42 26.59
N SER A 11 47.02 54.93 25.85
CA SER A 11 45.75 55.65 25.73
C SER A 11 44.66 54.60 25.39
N ALA A 12 43.75 54.42 26.31
CA ALA A 12 42.52 53.67 26.11
C ALA A 12 41.57 54.51 25.26
N LEU A 13 41.14 53.97 24.11
CA LEU A 13 39.93 54.40 23.42
C LEU A 13 38.99 53.21 23.36
N ALA A 14 37.98 53.27 24.16
CA ALA A 14 36.85 52.35 24.11
C ALA A 14 36.11 52.54 22.77
N ALA A 15 36.15 51.52 21.89
CA ALA A 15 35.21 51.41 20.79
C ALA A 15 34.02 50.58 21.30
N PRO A 16 32.74 50.98 21.07
CA PRO A 16 31.62 50.17 21.42
C PRO A 16 31.59 48.90 20.61
N GLY A 17 31.54 47.74 21.30
CA GLY A 17 31.42 46.44 20.68
C GLY A 17 30.19 46.39 19.80
N ALA A 18 30.39 46.26 18.51
CA ALA A 18 29.40 45.80 17.59
C ALA A 18 29.11 44.29 17.96
N LEU A 19 28.05 44.08 18.73
CA LEU A 19 27.44 42.78 18.81
C LEU A 19 27.02 42.42 17.39
N THR A 20 27.82 41.63 16.71
CA THR A 20 27.38 40.92 15.51
C THR A 20 26.32 39.95 16.01
N TYR A 21 25.04 40.31 15.84
CA TYR A 21 23.95 39.34 15.81
C TYR A 21 24.32 38.36 14.70
N HIS A 22 24.87 37.22 15.08
CA HIS A 22 24.79 36.04 14.26
C HIS A 22 23.29 35.71 14.30
N ASP A 23 22.61 36.06 13.23
CA ASP A 23 21.36 35.44 12.90
C ASP A 23 21.62 33.95 12.81
N VAL A 24 21.44 33.25 13.92
CA VAL A 24 21.21 31.82 13.93
C VAL A 24 19.85 31.65 13.24
N PHE A 25 19.89 31.64 11.90
CA PHE A 25 18.77 31.05 11.16
C PHE A 25 18.65 29.63 11.69
N ALA A 26 17.77 29.44 12.67
CA ALA A 26 17.31 28.13 13.05
C ALA A 26 16.80 27.50 11.73
N GLN A 27 17.59 26.60 11.19
CA GLN A 27 17.23 25.83 10.01
C GLN A 27 15.89 25.22 10.35
N ALA A 28 14.81 25.75 9.76
CA ALA A 28 13.46 25.34 10.08
C ALA A 28 13.42 23.83 9.94
N GLU A 29 13.25 23.11 11.06
CA GLU A 29 13.25 21.66 11.07
C GLU A 29 12.27 21.16 10.01
N SER A 30 12.75 20.37 9.07
CA SER A 30 11.90 19.76 8.05
C SER A 30 11.02 18.67 8.67
N ILE A 31 9.81 18.50 8.16
CA ILE A 31 8.95 17.37 8.52
C ILE A 31 9.48 16.15 7.76
N ALA A 32 10.11 15.22 8.49
CA ALA A 32 10.77 14.05 7.90
C ALA A 32 9.79 12.89 7.71
N PHE A 33 9.78 12.33 6.50
CA PHE A 33 8.99 11.15 6.11
C PHE A 33 9.90 9.97 5.78
N GLY A 34 9.51 8.77 6.21
CA GLY A 34 10.10 7.50 5.81
C GLY A 34 9.18 6.71 4.88
N CYS A 35 9.76 6.15 3.81
CA CYS A 35 9.06 5.29 2.85
C CYS A 35 9.64 3.87 2.91
N PRO A 36 9.19 3.00 3.84
CA PRO A 36 9.66 1.64 3.92
C PRO A 36 8.95 0.77 2.88
N VAL A 37 9.65 0.44 1.80
CA VAL A 37 9.14 -0.34 0.68
C VAL A 37 10.23 -1.21 0.06
N PRO A 38 9.91 -2.38 -0.53
CA PRO A 38 10.92 -3.21 -1.18
C PRO A 38 11.36 -2.58 -2.50
N MET A 39 12.64 -2.21 -2.60
CA MET A 39 13.24 -1.68 -3.84
C MET A 39 13.99 -2.76 -4.64
N SER A 40 14.08 -3.97 -4.08
CA SER A 40 14.71 -5.15 -4.63
C SER A 40 13.82 -6.40 -4.49
N GLY A 41 14.16 -7.47 -5.20
CA GLY A 41 13.43 -8.75 -5.14
C GLY A 41 12.09 -8.76 -5.90
N PRO A 42 11.22 -9.75 -5.63
CA PRO A 42 9.98 -9.99 -6.41
C PRO A 42 8.97 -8.84 -6.37
N PHE A 43 9.05 -7.97 -5.35
CA PHE A 43 8.12 -6.85 -5.14
C PHE A 43 8.73 -5.49 -5.45
N ALA A 44 9.91 -5.47 -6.10
CA ALA A 44 10.63 -4.22 -6.39
C ALA A 44 9.84 -3.25 -7.28
N ALA A 45 9.05 -3.74 -8.22
CA ALA A 45 8.19 -2.90 -9.05
C ALA A 45 7.16 -2.15 -8.19
N ASN A 46 6.50 -2.86 -7.26
CA ASN A 46 5.53 -2.26 -6.34
C ASN A 46 6.20 -1.20 -5.44
N GLY A 47 7.41 -1.49 -4.92
CA GLY A 47 8.18 -0.54 -4.11
C GLY A 47 8.56 0.73 -4.87
N LYS A 48 9.01 0.62 -6.12
CA LYS A 48 9.35 1.77 -6.98
C LYS A 48 8.14 2.68 -7.23
N PHE A 49 6.98 2.11 -7.51
CA PHE A 49 5.76 2.91 -7.70
C PHE A 49 5.29 3.55 -6.39
N ALA A 50 5.40 2.85 -5.25
CA ALA A 50 5.08 3.44 -3.95
C ALA A 50 6.01 4.61 -3.60
N ASP A 51 7.30 4.48 -3.88
CA ASP A 51 8.29 5.55 -3.74
C ASP A 51 7.92 6.81 -4.56
N MET A 52 7.52 6.62 -5.82
CA MET A 52 7.02 7.70 -6.68
C MET A 52 5.77 8.38 -6.08
N GLY A 53 4.85 7.60 -5.52
CA GLY A 53 3.62 8.10 -4.92
C GLY A 53 3.88 9.02 -3.73
N MET A 54 4.77 8.63 -2.80
CA MET A 54 5.16 9.49 -1.68
C MET A 54 5.82 10.78 -2.16
N LYS A 55 6.80 10.67 -3.05
CA LYS A 55 7.49 11.85 -3.63
C LYS A 55 6.51 12.84 -4.25
N LEU A 56 5.56 12.33 -5.03
CA LEU A 56 4.55 13.17 -5.67
C LEU A 56 3.64 13.88 -4.65
N ALA A 57 3.25 13.19 -3.57
CA ALA A 57 2.46 13.80 -2.49
C ALA A 57 3.24 14.91 -1.79
N LEU A 58 4.49 14.65 -1.39
CA LEU A 58 5.34 15.65 -0.74
C LEU A 58 5.60 16.85 -1.65
N GLN A 59 5.84 16.62 -2.94
CA GLN A 59 6.01 17.68 -3.94
C GLN A 59 4.74 18.52 -4.10
N LYS A 60 3.56 17.89 -4.13
CA LYS A 60 2.27 18.60 -4.27
C LYS A 60 1.98 19.52 -3.09
N TYR A 61 2.33 19.10 -1.87
CA TYR A 61 2.12 19.91 -0.65
C TYR A 61 3.20 20.98 -0.44
N GLY A 62 4.45 20.70 -0.85
CA GLY A 62 5.58 21.61 -0.71
C GLY A 62 5.89 21.89 0.76
N LYS A 63 5.39 23.01 1.30
CA LYS A 63 5.54 23.36 2.71
C LYS A 63 4.26 23.10 3.49
N VAL A 64 4.40 22.55 4.70
CA VAL A 64 3.31 22.28 5.63
C VAL A 64 3.62 22.97 6.97
N LEU A 65 2.68 23.75 7.50
CA LEU A 65 2.89 24.62 8.67
C LEU A 65 4.16 25.49 8.58
N GLY A 66 4.47 25.98 7.36
CA GLY A 66 5.67 26.78 7.10
C GLY A 66 6.98 26.00 7.00
N LYS A 67 7.00 24.69 7.32
CA LYS A 67 8.15 23.79 7.26
C LYS A 67 8.25 23.08 5.92
N SER A 68 9.46 22.87 5.42
CA SER A 68 9.69 21.97 4.28
C SER A 68 9.49 20.53 4.68
N THR A 69 9.24 19.66 3.71
CA THR A 69 9.22 18.19 3.92
C THR A 69 10.53 17.59 3.47
N SER A 70 11.00 16.57 4.16
CA SER A 70 12.11 15.73 3.75
C SER A 70 11.69 14.28 3.66
N TYR A 71 12.45 13.46 2.95
CA TYR A 71 12.07 12.12 2.59
C TYR A 71 13.27 11.17 2.61
N THR A 72 13.05 9.96 3.13
CA THR A 72 14.02 8.86 3.11
C THR A 72 13.36 7.60 2.61
N ASN A 73 13.88 7.00 1.53
CA ASN A 73 13.50 5.65 1.12
C ASN A 73 14.20 4.62 2.01
N LEU A 74 13.46 3.63 2.47
CA LEU A 74 13.96 2.52 3.26
C LEU A 74 13.73 1.23 2.48
N ASP A 75 14.75 0.77 1.73
CA ASP A 75 14.65 -0.51 1.03
C ASP A 75 14.52 -1.66 2.03
N THR A 76 13.33 -2.22 2.12
CA THR A 76 13.00 -3.32 3.03
C THR A 76 13.43 -4.69 2.51
N GLU A 77 13.81 -4.78 1.24
CA GLU A 77 14.14 -6.03 0.53
C GLU A 77 12.99 -7.08 0.56
N GLY A 78 11.79 -6.70 0.95
CA GLY A 78 10.69 -7.63 1.20
C GLY A 78 10.86 -8.49 2.46
N LYS A 79 11.71 -8.08 3.40
CA LYS A 79 12.08 -8.83 4.61
C LYS A 79 11.69 -8.08 5.87
N PRO A 80 10.86 -8.64 6.76
CA PRO A 80 10.44 -7.97 8.01
C PRO A 80 11.61 -7.51 8.89
N ALA A 81 12.66 -8.32 9.03
CA ALA A 81 13.85 -7.95 9.84
C ALA A 81 14.60 -6.73 9.27
N THR A 82 14.77 -6.67 7.93
CA THR A 82 15.38 -5.51 7.26
C THR A 82 14.50 -4.27 7.42
N ALA A 83 13.18 -4.41 7.25
CA ALA A 83 12.21 -3.32 7.39
C ALA A 83 12.27 -2.71 8.80
N VAL A 84 12.25 -3.54 9.84
CA VAL A 84 12.37 -3.11 11.26
C VAL A 84 13.67 -2.36 11.49
N ARG A 85 14.81 -2.93 11.12
CA ARG A 85 16.11 -2.31 11.32
C ARG A 85 16.21 -0.94 10.64
N LYS A 86 15.80 -0.85 9.38
CA LYS A 86 15.80 0.41 8.60
C LYS A 86 14.87 1.46 9.21
N MET A 87 13.72 1.04 9.70
CA MET A 87 12.77 1.93 10.38
C MET A 87 13.35 2.46 11.69
N GLN A 88 13.95 1.60 12.53
CA GLN A 88 14.62 1.99 13.77
C GLN A 88 15.73 3.01 13.53
N GLU A 89 16.65 2.74 12.57
CA GLU A 89 17.72 3.66 12.18
C GLU A 89 17.18 5.05 11.76
N THR A 90 15.99 5.08 11.15
CA THR A 90 15.35 6.31 10.66
C THR A 90 14.60 7.03 11.80
N ILE A 91 14.00 6.29 12.73
CA ILE A 91 13.40 6.81 13.95
C ILE A 91 14.46 7.48 14.84
N GLU A 92 15.65 6.87 14.99
CA GLU A 92 16.78 7.44 15.75
C GLU A 92 17.24 8.79 15.18
N LYS A 93 17.09 9.00 13.87
CA LYS A 93 17.37 10.28 13.20
C LYS A 93 16.24 11.32 13.32
N GLY A 94 15.18 11.01 14.08
CA GLY A 94 14.09 11.93 14.36
C GLY A 94 12.85 11.78 13.47
N THR A 95 12.83 10.89 12.48
CA THR A 95 11.63 10.66 11.65
C THR A 95 10.51 10.06 12.48
N ARG A 96 9.29 10.60 12.32
CA ARG A 96 8.09 10.14 13.05
C ARG A 96 6.90 9.85 12.14
N PHE A 97 6.99 10.07 10.85
CA PHE A 97 5.92 9.85 9.88
C PHE A 97 6.37 8.85 8.82
N PHE A 98 5.62 7.75 8.69
CA PHE A 98 5.94 6.67 7.77
C PHE A 98 4.70 6.28 6.96
N ALA A 99 4.88 6.15 5.63
CA ALA A 99 3.88 5.57 4.75
C ALA A 99 4.53 4.52 3.85
N GLY A 100 4.03 3.27 3.90
CA GLY A 100 4.63 2.17 3.17
C GLY A 100 4.22 0.80 3.72
N GLY A 101 5.11 -0.18 3.61
CA GLY A 101 4.80 -1.55 4.02
C GLY A 101 3.89 -2.24 3.00
N ILE A 102 4.47 -2.78 1.94
CA ILE A 102 3.72 -3.48 0.88
C ILE A 102 3.37 -4.89 1.33
N LEU A 103 4.31 -5.60 1.95
CA LEU A 103 4.09 -6.95 2.44
C LEU A 103 3.55 -6.94 3.87
N SER A 104 2.55 -7.79 4.12
CA SER A 104 1.85 -7.82 5.42
C SER A 104 2.77 -8.16 6.59
N GLY A 105 3.73 -9.10 6.41
CA GLY A 105 4.70 -9.42 7.45
C GLY A 105 5.62 -8.25 7.82
N GLU A 106 6.02 -7.42 6.83
CA GLU A 106 6.76 -6.17 7.07
C GLU A 106 5.92 -5.17 7.84
N ALA A 107 4.67 -4.95 7.38
CA ALA A 107 3.75 -3.98 7.99
C ALA A 107 3.44 -4.30 9.45
N LEU A 108 3.19 -5.58 9.78
CA LEU A 108 2.97 -6.03 11.15
C LEU A 108 4.20 -5.77 12.05
N ALA A 109 5.39 -6.07 11.54
CA ALA A 109 6.63 -5.84 12.29
C ALA A 109 6.92 -4.34 12.49
N MET A 110 6.79 -3.54 11.44
CA MET A 110 7.00 -2.09 11.49
C MET A 110 5.94 -1.37 12.34
N GLY A 111 4.70 -1.85 12.33
CA GLY A 111 3.64 -1.29 13.18
C GLY A 111 4.01 -1.35 14.67
N LYS A 112 4.62 -2.45 15.12
CA LYS A 112 5.11 -2.59 16.49
C LYS A 112 6.26 -1.61 16.81
N GLU A 113 7.15 -1.37 15.86
CA GLU A 113 8.22 -0.38 16.05
C GLU A 113 7.71 1.06 16.04
N ALA A 114 6.73 1.37 15.18
CA ALA A 114 6.08 2.67 15.17
C ALA A 114 5.40 2.97 16.52
N ASP A 115 4.70 1.98 17.09
CA ASP A 115 4.01 2.11 18.37
C ASP A 115 4.98 2.35 19.53
N LYS A 116 6.07 1.58 19.62
CA LYS A 116 7.15 1.79 20.59
C LYS A 116 7.74 3.19 20.54
N ALA A 117 7.91 3.73 19.32
CA ALA A 117 8.52 5.04 19.10
C ALA A 117 7.51 6.20 19.19
N GLY A 118 6.22 5.91 19.33
CA GLY A 118 5.15 6.91 19.24
C GLY A 118 5.13 7.62 17.88
N ALA A 119 5.49 6.91 16.81
CA ALA A 119 5.48 7.41 15.44
C ALA A 119 4.13 7.15 14.77
N VAL A 120 3.88 7.76 13.61
CA VAL A 120 2.71 7.49 12.75
C VAL A 120 3.14 6.57 11.63
N PHE A 121 2.46 5.45 11.46
CA PHE A 121 2.67 4.54 10.34
C PHE A 121 1.34 4.23 9.65
N ILE A 122 1.27 4.46 8.34
CA ILE A 122 0.13 4.08 7.51
C ILE A 122 0.58 3.14 6.40
N THR A 123 -0.15 2.03 6.21
CA THR A 123 0.24 0.97 5.28
C THR A 123 -0.83 0.66 4.25
N THR A 124 -0.38 0.07 3.13
CA THR A 124 -1.23 -0.52 2.10
C THR A 124 -1.27 -2.05 2.15
N ALA A 125 -0.66 -2.68 3.15
CA ALA A 125 -0.67 -4.13 3.32
C ALA A 125 -2.05 -4.68 3.71
N GLY A 126 -2.33 -5.94 3.33
CA GLY A 126 -3.69 -6.48 3.34
C GLY A 126 -4.09 -7.37 4.53
N ALA A 127 -3.14 -7.89 5.34
CA ALA A 127 -3.47 -8.84 6.40
C ALA A 127 -4.47 -8.28 7.42
N ASP A 128 -5.48 -9.06 7.78
CA ASP A 128 -6.55 -8.64 8.69
C ASP A 128 -6.02 -8.23 10.07
N GLU A 129 -4.94 -8.85 10.53
CA GLU A 129 -4.30 -8.64 11.83
C GLU A 129 -3.83 -7.20 12.03
N ILE A 130 -3.46 -6.46 10.95
CA ILE A 130 -2.90 -5.09 11.04
C ILE A 130 -3.85 -4.13 11.77
N THR A 131 -5.14 -4.20 11.49
CA THR A 131 -6.21 -3.43 12.15
C THR A 131 -7.15 -4.36 12.93
N GLY A 132 -6.69 -5.58 13.21
CA GLY A 132 -7.33 -6.62 14.00
C GLY A 132 -6.53 -6.92 15.27
N SER A 133 -6.09 -8.17 15.43
CA SER A 133 -5.40 -8.64 16.64
C SER A 133 -4.09 -7.93 16.96
N ASP A 134 -3.39 -7.38 15.97
CA ASP A 134 -2.14 -6.64 16.11
C ASP A 134 -2.29 -5.12 15.98
N CYS A 135 -3.53 -4.62 16.04
CA CYS A 135 -3.78 -3.17 16.00
C CYS A 135 -3.05 -2.46 17.15
N ASN A 136 -2.64 -1.23 16.90
CA ASN A 136 -1.98 -0.37 17.88
C ASN A 136 -2.24 1.10 17.53
N ARG A 137 -1.94 2.01 18.46
CA ARG A 137 -2.28 3.44 18.32
C ARG A 137 -1.53 4.14 17.19
N SER A 138 -0.41 3.63 16.75
CA SER A 138 0.48 4.23 15.76
C SER A 138 0.20 3.79 14.33
N THR A 139 -0.50 2.65 14.15
CA THR A 139 -0.66 2.01 12.84
C THR A 139 -2.05 2.23 12.25
N PHE A 140 -2.07 2.67 11.01
CA PHE A 140 -3.26 2.86 10.18
C PHE A 140 -3.17 2.03 8.91
N ARG A 141 -4.30 1.63 8.32
CA ARG A 141 -4.34 0.91 7.06
C ARG A 141 -5.30 1.55 6.07
N TRP A 142 -4.77 1.88 4.87
CA TRP A 142 -5.61 2.38 3.78
C TRP A 142 -6.27 1.27 2.96
N SER A 143 -5.59 0.14 2.71
CA SER A 143 -6.14 -0.96 1.92
C SER A 143 -7.35 -1.63 2.60
N VAL A 144 -8.26 -2.13 1.79
CA VAL A 144 -9.29 -3.06 2.25
C VAL A 144 -8.60 -4.36 2.70
N PRO A 145 -8.95 -4.94 3.86
CA PRO A 145 -8.32 -6.15 4.38
C PRO A 145 -8.59 -7.39 3.51
N THR A 146 -7.83 -8.47 3.75
CA THR A 146 -8.00 -9.74 3.02
C THR A 146 -9.42 -10.28 3.10
N PHE A 147 -10.06 -10.17 4.24
CA PHE A 147 -11.50 -10.46 4.39
C PHE A 147 -12.35 -9.71 3.38
N GLY A 148 -12.24 -8.37 3.35
CA GLY A 148 -13.05 -7.53 2.48
C GLY A 148 -12.76 -7.72 0.99
N ALA A 149 -11.50 -7.99 0.63
CA ALA A 149 -11.10 -8.26 -0.74
C ALA A 149 -11.78 -9.54 -1.28
N ILE A 150 -11.82 -10.59 -0.48
CA ILE A 150 -12.50 -11.85 -0.84
C ILE A 150 -14.03 -11.67 -0.87
N GLU A 151 -14.62 -10.96 0.09
CA GLU A 151 -16.05 -10.62 0.07
C GLU A 151 -16.47 -9.89 -1.21
N GLN A 152 -15.65 -8.93 -1.68
CA GLN A 152 -15.92 -8.09 -2.85
C GLN A 152 -15.48 -8.70 -4.19
N THR A 153 -14.91 -9.91 -4.17
CA THR A 153 -14.54 -10.62 -5.41
C THR A 153 -15.26 -11.95 -5.55
N VAL A 154 -15.22 -12.80 -4.55
CA VAL A 154 -15.79 -14.14 -4.60
C VAL A 154 -17.33 -14.08 -4.64
N ARG A 155 -17.97 -13.28 -3.77
CA ARG A 155 -19.45 -13.20 -3.77
C ARG A 155 -20.02 -12.65 -5.06
N PRO A 156 -19.55 -11.49 -5.60
CA PRO A 156 -20.04 -10.98 -6.88
C PRO A 156 -19.76 -11.93 -8.05
N LEU A 157 -18.66 -12.70 -7.99
CA LEU A 157 -18.37 -13.68 -9.03
C LEU A 157 -19.34 -14.87 -8.94
N LEU A 158 -19.68 -15.34 -7.74
CA LEU A 158 -20.67 -16.41 -7.54
C LEU A 158 -22.08 -16.03 -8.05
N GLU A 159 -22.46 -14.75 -7.89
CA GLU A 159 -23.74 -14.24 -8.47
C GLU A 159 -23.75 -14.34 -10.00
N LYS A 160 -22.58 -14.10 -10.64
CA LYS A 160 -22.44 -14.20 -12.11
C LYS A 160 -22.29 -15.65 -12.59
N LEU A 161 -21.77 -16.52 -11.76
CA LEU A 161 -21.47 -17.91 -12.06
C LEU A 161 -22.13 -18.86 -11.05
N PRO A 162 -23.47 -18.90 -10.96
CA PRO A 162 -24.19 -19.64 -9.90
C PRO A 162 -23.93 -21.15 -9.94
N ASN A 163 -23.51 -21.68 -11.07
CA ASN A 163 -23.21 -23.10 -11.28
C ASN A 163 -21.72 -23.48 -11.03
N ALA A 164 -20.85 -22.50 -10.77
CA ALA A 164 -19.43 -22.75 -10.48
C ALA A 164 -19.26 -23.26 -9.04
N LYS A 165 -19.29 -24.58 -8.86
CA LYS A 165 -19.29 -25.23 -7.54
C LYS A 165 -17.93 -25.77 -7.11
N ARG A 166 -16.98 -25.91 -8.01
CA ARG A 166 -15.66 -26.50 -7.75
C ARG A 166 -14.57 -25.44 -7.87
N TRP A 167 -13.90 -25.13 -6.77
CA TRP A 167 -12.89 -24.08 -6.70
C TRP A 167 -11.53 -24.62 -6.27
N TYR A 168 -10.48 -24.22 -6.97
CA TYR A 168 -9.09 -24.51 -6.62
C TYR A 168 -8.36 -23.23 -6.29
N THR A 169 -7.45 -23.23 -5.30
CA THR A 169 -6.69 -22.06 -4.89
C THR A 169 -5.18 -22.25 -5.07
N ILE A 170 -4.48 -21.18 -5.44
CA ILE A 170 -3.01 -21.10 -5.42
C ILE A 170 -2.66 -19.98 -4.43
N THR A 171 -1.94 -20.32 -3.35
CA THR A 171 -1.81 -19.49 -2.16
C THR A 171 -0.34 -19.27 -1.80
N PRO A 172 0.14 -18.01 -1.64
CA PRO A 172 1.45 -17.74 -1.11
C PRO A 172 1.49 -18.04 0.39
N GLN A 173 2.53 -18.75 0.83
CA GLN A 173 2.64 -19.25 2.21
C GLN A 173 3.14 -18.16 3.18
N TYR A 174 2.28 -17.21 3.50
CA TYR A 174 2.49 -16.19 4.53
C TYR A 174 1.15 -15.55 4.94
N VAL A 175 1.14 -14.71 5.98
CA VAL A 175 -0.06 -14.16 6.64
C VAL A 175 -1.12 -13.61 5.67
N PHE A 176 -0.73 -12.88 4.64
CA PHE A 176 -1.66 -12.34 3.64
C PHE A 176 -2.35 -13.45 2.82
N GLY A 177 -1.59 -14.43 2.33
CA GLY A 177 -2.15 -15.55 1.57
C GLY A 177 -3.09 -16.40 2.42
N GLU A 178 -2.72 -16.67 3.66
CA GLU A 178 -3.55 -17.41 4.62
C GLU A 178 -4.85 -16.66 4.95
N GLY A 179 -4.78 -15.33 5.10
CA GLY A 179 -5.97 -14.49 5.32
C GLY A 179 -6.95 -14.57 4.15
N LEU A 180 -6.47 -14.43 2.91
CA LEU A 180 -7.29 -14.58 1.71
C LEU A 180 -7.91 -15.99 1.60
N LEU A 181 -7.11 -17.04 1.85
CA LEU A 181 -7.58 -18.42 1.80
C LEU A 181 -8.63 -18.71 2.86
N SER A 182 -8.42 -18.25 4.09
CA SER A 182 -9.36 -18.40 5.19
C SER A 182 -10.69 -17.71 4.89
N ALA A 183 -10.65 -16.47 4.40
CA ALA A 183 -11.85 -15.75 4.00
C ALA A 183 -12.59 -16.46 2.85
N ALA A 184 -11.88 -16.99 1.85
CA ALA A 184 -12.46 -17.75 0.75
C ALA A 184 -13.13 -19.03 1.25
N LYS A 185 -12.47 -19.82 2.11
CA LYS A 185 -13.02 -21.03 2.71
C LYS A 185 -14.30 -20.78 3.51
N ASN A 186 -14.40 -19.64 4.20
CA ASN A 186 -15.63 -19.26 4.92
C ASN A 186 -16.80 -19.06 3.95
N ILE A 187 -16.58 -18.36 2.83
CA ILE A 187 -17.61 -18.22 1.79
C ILE A 187 -17.94 -19.57 1.16
N PHE A 188 -16.94 -20.40 0.87
CA PHE A 188 -17.15 -21.72 0.28
C PHE A 188 -18.05 -22.59 1.17
N LYS A 189 -17.77 -22.60 2.48
CA LYS A 189 -18.60 -23.32 3.46
C LYS A 189 -20.03 -22.76 3.49
N GLU A 190 -20.19 -21.44 3.51
CA GLU A 190 -21.50 -20.79 3.54
C GLU A 190 -22.33 -21.08 2.29
N LYS A 191 -21.69 -21.09 1.12
CA LYS A 191 -22.35 -21.23 -0.19
C LYS A 191 -22.39 -22.66 -0.73
N GLY A 192 -21.91 -23.64 0.04
CA GLY A 192 -21.85 -25.03 -0.40
C GLY A 192 -20.94 -25.23 -1.62
N ILE A 193 -19.82 -24.51 -1.67
CA ILE A 193 -18.79 -24.62 -2.70
C ILE A 193 -17.80 -25.71 -2.29
N GLU A 194 -17.48 -26.60 -3.22
CA GLU A 194 -16.43 -27.60 -3.04
C GLU A 194 -15.05 -26.96 -3.26
N HIS A 195 -14.24 -26.89 -2.21
CA HIS A 195 -12.83 -26.50 -2.32
C HIS A 195 -12.04 -27.74 -2.72
N VAL A 196 -11.83 -27.92 -4.03
CA VAL A 196 -11.26 -29.17 -4.60
C VAL A 196 -9.74 -29.28 -4.43
N GLY A 197 -9.08 -28.25 -3.93
CA GLY A 197 -7.65 -28.27 -3.57
C GLY A 197 -7.03 -26.90 -3.42
N ASN A 198 -5.83 -26.93 -2.85
CA ASN A 198 -4.97 -25.75 -2.67
C ASN A 198 -3.52 -26.13 -2.92
N SER A 199 -2.79 -25.27 -3.62
CA SER A 199 -1.34 -25.35 -3.74
C SER A 199 -0.69 -24.16 -3.06
N TYR A 200 0.20 -24.43 -2.09
CA TYR A 200 1.02 -23.41 -1.44
C TYR A 200 2.34 -23.21 -2.17
N HIS A 201 2.79 -21.97 -2.25
CA HIS A 201 4.10 -21.61 -2.82
C HIS A 201 4.86 -20.61 -1.94
N SER A 202 6.19 -20.58 -2.09
CA SER A 202 7.05 -19.61 -1.43
C SER A 202 6.93 -18.21 -2.03
N LEU A 203 7.36 -17.18 -1.29
CA LEU A 203 7.41 -15.79 -1.79
C LEU A 203 8.48 -15.57 -2.87
N THR A 204 9.34 -16.54 -3.12
CA THR A 204 10.38 -16.48 -4.15
C THR A 204 10.09 -17.37 -5.37
N GLU A 205 8.90 -18.01 -5.38
CA GLU A 205 8.49 -18.90 -6.48
C GLU A 205 8.31 -18.14 -7.80
N LYS A 206 8.74 -18.74 -8.88
CA LYS A 206 8.62 -18.22 -10.25
C LYS A 206 8.06 -19.24 -11.23
N GLU A 207 8.09 -20.53 -10.86
CA GLU A 207 7.67 -21.62 -11.70
C GLU A 207 6.43 -22.29 -11.14
N PHE A 208 5.31 -22.12 -11.82
CA PHE A 208 4.00 -22.53 -11.35
C PHE A 208 3.43 -23.76 -12.08
N SER A 209 4.17 -24.39 -12.99
CA SER A 209 3.69 -25.51 -13.81
C SER A 209 3.18 -26.68 -12.96
N GLY A 210 3.91 -27.06 -11.91
CA GLY A 210 3.50 -28.14 -11.00
C GLY A 210 2.20 -27.82 -10.24
N TYR A 211 2.05 -26.58 -9.77
CA TYR A 211 0.84 -26.11 -9.10
C TYR A 211 -0.37 -26.10 -10.04
N LEU A 212 -0.18 -25.67 -11.28
CA LEU A 212 -1.21 -25.65 -12.33
C LEU A 212 -1.61 -27.04 -12.79
N THR A 213 -0.65 -27.98 -12.88
CA THR A 213 -0.93 -29.39 -13.17
C THR A 213 -1.86 -29.99 -12.11
N ASN A 214 -1.62 -29.72 -10.81
CA ASN A 214 -2.49 -30.15 -9.73
C ASN A 214 -3.89 -29.52 -9.83
N ALA A 215 -3.95 -28.22 -10.16
CA ALA A 215 -5.22 -27.54 -10.36
C ALA A 215 -6.03 -28.14 -11.53
N MET A 216 -5.37 -28.40 -12.65
CA MET A 216 -6.00 -29.03 -13.83
C MET A 216 -6.55 -30.44 -13.51
N ALA A 217 -5.79 -31.25 -12.78
CA ALA A 217 -6.21 -32.58 -12.37
C ALA A 217 -7.48 -32.54 -11.47
N ALA A 218 -7.63 -31.50 -10.65
CA ALA A 218 -8.78 -31.27 -9.82
C ALA A 218 -10.05 -30.81 -10.59
N LYS A 219 -9.92 -30.41 -11.86
CA LYS A 219 -11.01 -29.94 -12.74
C LYS A 219 -11.91 -28.90 -12.06
N PRO A 220 -11.39 -27.74 -11.65
CA PRO A 220 -12.18 -26.70 -11.03
C PRO A 220 -13.04 -25.94 -12.05
N ASP A 221 -14.18 -25.40 -11.61
CA ASP A 221 -14.93 -24.38 -12.35
C ASP A 221 -14.27 -23.01 -12.25
N VAL A 222 -13.57 -22.75 -11.11
CA VAL A 222 -12.85 -21.51 -10.88
C VAL A 222 -11.46 -21.80 -10.29
N LEU A 223 -10.44 -21.21 -10.91
CA LEU A 223 -9.09 -21.10 -10.34
C LEU A 223 -8.97 -19.74 -9.65
N LEU A 224 -8.82 -19.77 -8.32
CA LEU A 224 -8.66 -18.57 -7.50
C LEU A 224 -7.19 -18.37 -7.14
N LEU A 225 -6.59 -17.30 -7.67
CA LEU A 225 -5.21 -16.90 -7.43
C LEU A 225 -5.18 -15.93 -6.22
N LEU A 226 -4.52 -16.34 -5.15
CA LEU A 226 -4.39 -15.59 -3.89
C LEU A 226 -3.01 -14.95 -3.73
N ASN A 227 -2.17 -15.04 -4.74
CA ASN A 227 -0.86 -14.38 -4.78
C ASN A 227 -0.94 -12.95 -5.31
N PHE A 228 0.17 -12.21 -5.17
CA PHE A 228 0.27 -10.77 -5.46
C PHE A 228 1.59 -10.45 -6.19
N GLY A 229 1.65 -9.29 -6.83
CA GLY A 229 2.84 -8.78 -7.50
C GLY A 229 3.24 -9.59 -8.71
N SER A 230 4.55 -9.76 -8.95
CA SER A 230 5.06 -10.53 -10.09
C SER A 230 4.61 -11.98 -10.07
N GLN A 231 4.47 -12.58 -8.88
CA GLN A 231 4.04 -13.98 -8.73
C GLN A 231 2.64 -14.21 -9.29
N SER A 232 1.70 -13.29 -9.06
CA SER A 232 0.35 -13.41 -9.63
C SER A 232 0.35 -13.26 -11.15
N SER A 233 1.24 -12.41 -11.70
CA SER A 233 1.43 -12.27 -13.14
C SER A 233 2.02 -13.54 -13.77
N ASP A 234 3.04 -14.11 -13.13
CA ASP A 234 3.70 -15.34 -13.61
C ASP A 234 2.74 -16.54 -13.54
N THR A 235 1.99 -16.66 -12.44
CA THR A 235 0.97 -17.71 -12.31
C THR A 235 -0.11 -17.58 -13.38
N LEU A 236 -0.64 -16.36 -13.61
CA LEU A 236 -1.67 -16.15 -14.62
C LEU A 236 -1.15 -16.42 -16.04
N ARG A 237 0.06 -15.95 -16.37
CA ARG A 237 0.68 -16.20 -17.68
C ARG A 237 0.83 -17.68 -17.94
N GLN A 238 1.35 -18.44 -16.96
CA GLN A 238 1.51 -19.89 -17.06
C GLN A 238 0.15 -20.58 -17.12
N ALA A 239 -0.85 -20.19 -16.32
CA ALA A 239 -2.20 -20.75 -16.37
C ALA A 239 -2.84 -20.60 -17.76
N VAL A 240 -2.67 -19.43 -18.39
CA VAL A 240 -3.16 -19.20 -19.76
C VAL A 240 -2.42 -20.07 -20.77
N SER A 241 -1.10 -20.20 -20.67
CA SER A 241 -0.29 -21.07 -21.57
C SER A 241 -0.62 -22.54 -21.40
N PHE A 242 -1.05 -22.99 -20.21
CA PHE A 242 -1.59 -24.33 -19.95
C PHE A 242 -3.03 -24.54 -20.45
N GLY A 243 -3.63 -23.51 -21.06
CA GLY A 243 -5.00 -23.58 -21.59
C GLY A 243 -6.11 -23.53 -20.52
N MET A 244 -5.81 -23.14 -19.29
CA MET A 244 -6.79 -23.16 -18.19
C MET A 244 -7.98 -22.22 -18.44
N LYS A 245 -7.78 -21.10 -19.16
CA LYS A 245 -8.89 -20.19 -19.56
C LYS A 245 -10.00 -20.88 -20.36
N ASN A 246 -9.69 -21.97 -21.04
CA ASN A 246 -10.65 -22.72 -21.84
C ASN A 246 -11.49 -23.69 -20.98
N ASN A 247 -11.02 -23.99 -19.76
CA ASN A 247 -11.57 -25.05 -18.92
C ASN A 247 -12.19 -24.52 -17.61
N CYS A 248 -11.75 -23.34 -17.14
CA CYS A 248 -12.26 -22.74 -15.92
C CYS A 248 -12.19 -21.20 -15.97
N THR A 249 -12.99 -20.55 -15.16
CA THR A 249 -12.86 -19.12 -14.90
C THR A 249 -11.64 -18.87 -14.00
N ILE A 250 -10.85 -17.83 -14.31
CA ILE A 250 -9.74 -17.42 -13.46
C ILE A 250 -10.10 -16.13 -12.72
N LEU A 251 -9.94 -16.14 -11.40
CA LEU A 251 -10.07 -14.98 -10.52
C LEU A 251 -8.75 -14.74 -9.80
N MET A 252 -8.13 -13.57 -10.02
CA MET A 252 -7.03 -13.07 -9.22
C MET A 252 -7.61 -12.17 -8.12
N ALA A 253 -7.50 -12.57 -6.85
CA ALA A 253 -8.17 -11.86 -5.75
C ALA A 253 -7.59 -10.47 -5.46
N TRP A 254 -6.32 -10.22 -5.86
CA TRP A 254 -5.64 -8.95 -5.57
C TRP A 254 -4.63 -8.60 -6.65
N ALA A 255 -5.04 -7.74 -7.57
CA ALA A 255 -4.18 -7.25 -8.65
C ALA A 255 -3.29 -6.08 -8.20
N SER A 256 -2.11 -5.98 -8.79
CA SER A 256 -1.16 -4.88 -8.55
C SER A 256 -1.57 -3.56 -9.22
N GLY A 257 -2.49 -3.60 -10.20
CA GLY A 257 -2.96 -2.44 -10.93
C GLY A 257 -2.52 -2.44 -12.39
N LEU A 258 -2.59 -1.27 -13.02
CA LEU A 258 -2.44 -1.11 -14.47
C LEU A 258 -1.15 -1.72 -15.02
N GLU A 259 -0.01 -1.55 -14.35
CA GLU A 259 1.28 -2.08 -14.80
C GLU A 259 1.28 -3.61 -14.93
N GLN A 260 0.45 -4.29 -14.14
CA GLN A 260 0.27 -5.74 -14.26
C GLN A 260 -0.45 -6.11 -15.54
N PHE A 261 -1.50 -5.35 -15.89
CA PHE A 261 -2.24 -5.56 -17.14
C PHE A 261 -1.37 -5.24 -18.37
N GLU A 262 -0.58 -4.15 -18.31
CA GLU A 262 0.38 -3.79 -19.35
C GLU A 262 1.44 -4.91 -19.57
N THR A 263 1.96 -5.47 -18.46
CA THR A 263 2.94 -6.55 -18.47
C THR A 263 2.38 -7.87 -19.02
N LEU A 264 1.12 -8.18 -18.70
CA LEU A 264 0.44 -9.39 -19.14
C LEU A 264 -0.05 -9.27 -20.59
N GLY A 265 -0.55 -8.08 -20.97
CA GLY A 265 -1.19 -7.84 -22.24
C GLY A 265 -2.67 -8.22 -22.25
N ALA A 266 -3.42 -7.62 -23.17
CA ALA A 266 -4.87 -7.79 -23.25
C ALA A 266 -5.30 -9.25 -23.48
N ASP A 267 -4.56 -10.00 -24.29
CA ASP A 267 -4.91 -11.39 -24.65
C ASP A 267 -4.88 -12.33 -23.43
N ILE A 268 -3.95 -12.10 -22.50
CA ILE A 268 -3.89 -12.86 -21.22
C ILE A 268 -5.01 -12.40 -20.30
N CYS A 269 -5.24 -11.08 -20.21
CA CYS A 269 -6.23 -10.50 -19.31
C CYS A 269 -7.67 -10.72 -19.73
N ASP A 270 -7.94 -10.89 -21.03
CA ASP A 270 -9.30 -11.04 -21.56
C ASP A 270 -10.09 -12.13 -20.86
N GLY A 271 -11.25 -11.78 -20.33
CA GLY A 271 -12.18 -12.68 -19.63
C GLY A 271 -11.74 -13.08 -18.21
N VAL A 272 -10.53 -12.74 -17.77
CA VAL A 272 -10.05 -12.97 -16.40
C VAL A 272 -10.66 -11.93 -15.45
N TYR A 273 -11.00 -12.35 -14.22
CA TYR A 273 -11.49 -11.47 -13.18
C TYR A 273 -10.36 -11.07 -12.22
N PHE A 274 -10.37 -9.80 -11.76
CA PHE A 274 -9.33 -9.25 -10.92
C PHE A 274 -9.96 -8.46 -9.76
N GLY A 275 -9.53 -8.77 -8.55
CA GLY A 275 -9.80 -7.91 -7.41
C GLY A 275 -8.82 -6.72 -7.39
N ALA A 276 -9.31 -5.51 -7.13
CA ALA A 276 -8.48 -4.32 -7.14
C ALA A 276 -8.78 -3.37 -5.99
N GLN A 277 -7.74 -2.94 -5.29
CA GLN A 277 -7.79 -1.88 -4.29
C GLN A 277 -8.02 -0.50 -4.91
N TYR A 278 -7.57 -0.35 -6.14
CA TYR A 278 -7.58 0.88 -6.91
C TYR A 278 -7.54 0.58 -8.40
N TRP A 279 -8.27 1.37 -9.17
CA TRP A 279 -8.22 1.35 -10.63
C TRP A 279 -8.23 2.79 -11.16
N HIS A 280 -7.37 3.11 -12.12
CA HIS A 280 -7.21 4.49 -12.61
C HIS A 280 -8.50 5.07 -13.21
N ALA A 281 -9.39 4.23 -13.73
CA ALA A 281 -10.67 4.64 -14.34
C ALA A 281 -11.83 4.75 -13.32
N ILE A 282 -11.58 4.75 -12.02
CA ILE A 282 -12.62 4.98 -10.98
C ILE A 282 -13.24 6.36 -11.20
N ASP A 283 -14.58 6.41 -11.32
CA ASP A 283 -15.35 7.64 -11.49
C ASP A 283 -15.57 8.34 -10.12
N ALA A 284 -14.51 8.94 -9.60
CA ALA A 284 -14.54 9.78 -8.41
C ALA A 284 -13.80 11.09 -8.70
N PRO A 285 -14.32 12.25 -8.26
CA PRO A 285 -13.73 13.55 -8.56
C PRO A 285 -12.25 13.64 -8.20
N PHE A 286 -11.90 13.27 -6.97
CA PHE A 286 -10.51 13.30 -6.52
C PHE A 286 -9.61 12.32 -7.30
N ASN A 287 -10.13 11.14 -7.71
CA ASN A 287 -9.36 10.24 -8.56
C ASN A 287 -9.02 10.85 -9.92
N LYS A 288 -9.97 11.56 -10.54
CA LYS A 288 -9.72 12.23 -11.83
C LYS A 288 -8.61 13.29 -11.71
N GLU A 289 -8.65 14.08 -10.64
CA GLU A 289 -7.58 15.06 -10.33
C GLU A 289 -6.25 14.38 -10.10
N PHE A 290 -6.23 13.27 -9.35
CA PHE A 290 -5.03 12.49 -9.07
C PHE A 290 -4.45 11.86 -10.33
N VAL A 291 -5.27 11.24 -11.19
CA VAL A 291 -4.83 10.68 -12.48
C VAL A 291 -4.19 11.78 -13.33
N LYS A 292 -4.83 12.95 -13.40
CA LYS A 292 -4.26 14.11 -14.11
C LYS A 292 -2.93 14.53 -13.51
N LEU A 293 -2.83 14.63 -12.19
CA LEU A 293 -1.58 14.99 -11.49
C LEU A 293 -0.45 14.01 -11.83
N VAL A 294 -0.74 12.70 -11.79
CA VAL A 294 0.25 11.65 -12.13
C VAL A 294 0.68 11.76 -13.60
N ASN A 295 -0.28 11.91 -14.51
CA ASN A 295 0.01 12.06 -15.94
C ASN A 295 0.85 13.32 -16.24
N ASP A 296 0.53 14.46 -15.61
CA ASP A 296 1.25 15.71 -15.84
C ASP A 296 2.72 15.61 -15.37
N ASN A 297 2.98 14.91 -14.26
CA ASN A 297 4.31 14.84 -13.65
C ASN A 297 5.13 13.61 -14.05
N LEU A 298 4.50 12.45 -14.21
CA LEU A 298 5.17 11.17 -14.43
C LEU A 298 4.95 10.56 -15.82
N LYS A 299 4.00 11.10 -16.61
CA LYS A 299 3.63 10.62 -17.96
C LYS A 299 3.14 9.16 -18.01
N ILE A 300 2.55 8.69 -16.92
CA ILE A 300 1.95 7.36 -16.77
C ILE A 300 0.56 7.50 -16.15
N ASP A 301 -0.27 6.47 -16.26
CA ASP A 301 -1.45 6.35 -15.42
C ASP A 301 -1.09 5.64 -14.09
N PRO A 302 -1.74 6.02 -12.97
CA PRO A 302 -1.39 5.46 -11.67
C PRO A 302 -1.85 4.01 -11.51
N ASN A 303 -1.01 3.23 -10.86
CA ASN A 303 -1.34 1.90 -10.35
C ASN A 303 -1.65 1.93 -8.85
N TYR A 304 -1.97 0.75 -8.28
CA TYR A 304 -2.30 0.63 -6.87
C TYR A 304 -1.17 1.08 -5.92
N SER A 305 0.07 0.69 -6.20
CA SER A 305 1.20 0.99 -5.29
C SER A 305 1.51 2.50 -5.25
N LEU A 306 1.48 3.17 -6.42
CA LEU A 306 1.65 4.62 -6.52
C LEU A 306 0.49 5.35 -5.84
N ALA A 307 -0.74 4.96 -6.16
CA ALA A 307 -1.96 5.56 -5.63
C ALA A 307 -2.05 5.40 -4.10
N GLY A 308 -1.77 4.19 -3.59
CA GLY A 308 -1.80 3.89 -2.17
C GLY A 308 -0.77 4.68 -1.36
N SER A 309 0.47 4.76 -1.86
CA SER A 309 1.52 5.53 -1.18
C SER A 309 1.25 7.05 -1.21
N TYR A 310 0.75 7.55 -2.34
CA TYR A 310 0.32 8.95 -2.46
C TYR A 310 -0.76 9.30 -1.43
N ILE A 311 -1.85 8.52 -1.39
CA ILE A 311 -2.98 8.82 -0.49
C ILE A 311 -2.62 8.62 0.98
N CYS A 312 -1.80 7.61 1.32
CA CYS A 312 -1.31 7.42 2.68
C CYS A 312 -0.48 8.62 3.15
N THR A 313 0.41 9.12 2.31
CA THR A 313 1.21 10.32 2.60
C THR A 313 0.33 11.57 2.72
N LYS A 314 -0.65 11.72 1.81
CA LYS A 314 -1.64 12.80 1.86
C LYS A 314 -2.43 12.79 3.18
N ILE A 315 -2.88 11.64 3.64
CA ILE A 315 -3.63 11.49 4.90
C ILE A 315 -2.80 12.02 6.08
N ILE A 316 -1.52 11.68 6.17
CA ILE A 316 -0.63 12.20 7.23
C ILE A 316 -0.49 13.72 7.11
N LEU A 317 -0.26 14.24 5.90
CA LEU A 317 -0.09 15.67 5.67
C LEU A 317 -1.35 16.47 6.02
N ASP A 318 -2.53 15.98 5.62
CA ASP A 318 -3.82 16.58 5.98
C ASP A 318 -4.06 16.55 7.50
N ALA A 319 -3.67 15.48 8.16
CA ALA A 319 -3.79 15.36 9.60
C ALA A 319 -2.83 16.30 10.34
N ILE A 320 -1.61 16.51 9.85
CA ILE A 320 -0.67 17.53 10.39
C ILE A 320 -1.29 18.93 10.26
N ILE A 321 -1.87 19.26 9.12
CA ILE A 321 -2.53 20.54 8.88
C ILE A 321 -3.73 20.69 9.83
N LYS A 322 -4.60 19.67 9.90
CA LYS A 322 -5.79 19.65 10.77
C LYS A 322 -5.45 19.79 12.25
N ALA A 323 -4.40 19.10 12.71
CA ALA A 323 -3.89 19.17 14.08
C ALA A 323 -3.17 20.49 14.35
N ASN A 324 -2.78 21.25 13.33
CA ASN A 324 -1.86 22.38 13.42
C ASN A 324 -0.59 22.03 14.24
N SER A 325 -0.08 20.82 14.07
CA SER A 325 1.01 20.25 14.87
C SER A 325 1.77 19.17 14.11
N THR A 326 3.06 19.04 14.40
CA THR A 326 3.92 17.91 13.97
C THR A 326 4.15 16.91 15.11
N ASP A 327 3.47 17.05 16.25
CA ASP A 327 3.48 16.03 17.30
C ASP A 327 2.69 14.80 16.84
N PRO A 328 3.30 13.60 16.80
CA PRO A 328 2.64 12.38 16.34
C PRO A 328 1.33 12.07 17.08
N LYS A 329 1.23 12.33 18.38
CA LYS A 329 0.00 12.07 19.15
C LYS A 329 -1.15 12.97 18.69
N ALA A 330 -0.86 14.25 18.43
CA ALA A 330 -1.85 15.17 17.89
C ALA A 330 -2.28 14.78 16.47
N VAL A 331 -1.34 14.30 15.64
CA VAL A 331 -1.62 13.83 14.28
C VAL A 331 -2.46 12.56 14.30
N ILE A 332 -2.16 11.58 15.15
CA ILE A 332 -2.97 10.37 15.34
C ILE A 332 -4.42 10.76 15.73
N ALA A 333 -4.58 11.62 16.72
CA ALA A 333 -5.90 12.08 17.14
C ALA A 333 -6.67 12.80 16.02
N ALA A 334 -5.97 13.54 15.14
CA ALA A 334 -6.57 14.19 13.99
C ALA A 334 -6.95 13.19 12.87
N MET A 335 -6.22 12.07 12.74
CA MET A 335 -6.53 10.99 11.80
C MET A 335 -7.75 10.18 12.23
N GLU A 336 -7.92 9.93 13.53
CA GLU A 336 -9.03 9.14 14.05
C GLU A 336 -10.39 9.75 13.67
N GLY A 337 -11.23 9.00 12.98
CA GLY A 337 -12.55 9.43 12.50
C GLY A 337 -12.50 10.45 11.34
N MET A 338 -11.34 10.68 10.73
CA MET A 338 -11.21 11.62 9.62
C MET A 338 -11.94 11.09 8.38
N LYS A 339 -12.84 11.92 7.83
CA LYS A 339 -13.51 11.72 6.55
C LYS A 339 -12.87 12.64 5.52
N TYR A 340 -12.66 12.12 4.33
CA TYR A 340 -12.02 12.88 3.24
C TYR A 340 -12.47 12.36 1.88
N GLU A 341 -12.36 13.22 0.86
CA GLU A 341 -12.49 12.79 -0.52
C GLU A 341 -11.23 12.07 -0.93
N GLY A 342 -11.38 10.75 -1.12
CA GLY A 342 -10.31 9.82 -1.45
C GLY A 342 -10.37 9.33 -2.89
N LEU A 343 -9.47 8.40 -3.22
CA LEU A 343 -9.34 7.84 -4.56
C LEU A 343 -10.54 6.97 -4.97
N THR A 344 -11.32 6.48 -4.00
CA THR A 344 -12.46 5.60 -4.24
C THR A 344 -13.81 6.26 -3.90
N GLY A 345 -13.83 7.57 -3.84
CA GLY A 345 -14.94 8.40 -3.35
C GLY A 345 -14.70 8.85 -1.91
N THR A 346 -15.75 9.13 -1.15
CA THR A 346 -15.61 9.49 0.27
C THR A 346 -15.09 8.30 1.06
N GLU A 347 -13.95 8.49 1.72
CA GLU A 347 -13.26 7.54 2.57
C GLU A 347 -13.25 8.03 4.03
N GLU A 348 -13.21 7.10 4.98
CA GLU A 348 -13.22 7.40 6.42
C GLU A 348 -12.22 6.53 7.15
N ILE A 349 -11.44 7.10 8.06
CA ILE A 349 -10.60 6.35 9.00
C ILE A 349 -11.47 5.97 10.20
N ARG A 350 -11.79 4.68 10.34
CA ARG A 350 -12.57 4.17 11.46
C ARG A 350 -11.75 4.28 12.76
N LYS A 351 -12.28 5.02 13.72
CA LYS A 351 -11.55 5.36 14.95
C LYS A 351 -11.17 4.13 15.79
N GLY A 352 -12.03 3.11 15.83
CA GLY A 352 -11.87 1.98 16.75
C GLY A 352 -10.81 0.96 16.37
N ASP A 353 -10.27 1.03 15.12
CA ASP A 353 -9.25 0.09 14.65
C ASP A 353 -8.30 0.70 13.60
N HIS A 354 -8.40 1.98 13.32
CA HIS A 354 -7.59 2.72 12.34
C HIS A 354 -7.67 2.21 10.90
N GLN A 355 -8.76 1.49 10.56
CA GLN A 355 -9.03 1.01 9.23
C GLN A 355 -9.67 2.12 8.38
N VAL A 356 -9.13 2.39 7.19
CA VAL A 356 -9.79 3.22 6.19
C VAL A 356 -10.94 2.44 5.54
N ILE A 357 -12.14 2.96 5.63
CA ILE A 357 -13.35 2.41 5.02
C ILE A 357 -13.48 2.97 3.61
N LYS A 358 -13.31 2.13 2.61
CA LYS A 358 -13.29 2.49 1.18
C LYS A 358 -13.82 1.34 0.31
N ASN A 359 -14.01 1.60 -0.98
CA ASN A 359 -14.43 0.58 -1.93
C ASN A 359 -13.28 -0.37 -2.31
N TYR A 360 -13.64 -1.62 -2.58
CA TYR A 360 -12.87 -2.61 -3.32
C TYR A 360 -13.60 -2.93 -4.62
N TYR A 361 -12.88 -3.32 -5.65
CA TYR A 361 -13.42 -3.48 -6.99
C TYR A 361 -13.21 -4.90 -7.51
N LEU A 362 -14.21 -5.42 -8.22
CA LEU A 362 -14.07 -6.57 -9.10
C LEU A 362 -13.99 -6.05 -10.54
N LEU A 363 -12.91 -6.32 -11.21
CA LEU A 363 -12.66 -5.98 -12.61
C LEU A 363 -12.81 -7.22 -13.47
N LYS A 364 -13.12 -7.02 -14.77
CA LYS A 364 -13.03 -8.05 -15.80
C LYS A 364 -12.18 -7.56 -16.95
N GLY A 365 -11.15 -8.32 -17.30
CA GLY A 365 -10.26 -8.01 -18.40
C GLY A 365 -10.98 -7.97 -19.75
N LYS A 366 -10.57 -7.03 -20.60
CA LYS A 366 -11.12 -6.78 -21.95
C LYS A 366 -10.27 -7.43 -23.04
N ALA A 367 -10.92 -7.90 -24.08
CA ALA A 367 -10.25 -8.20 -25.34
C ALA A 367 -9.64 -6.92 -25.93
N LYS A 368 -8.48 -7.03 -26.58
CA LYS A 368 -7.78 -5.90 -27.20
C LYS A 368 -8.67 -5.11 -28.16
N SER A 369 -9.57 -5.77 -28.89
CA SER A 369 -10.52 -5.15 -29.81
C SER A 369 -11.60 -4.31 -29.14
N LYS A 370 -11.80 -4.44 -27.81
CA LYS A 370 -12.79 -3.71 -27.01
C LYS A 370 -12.19 -2.57 -26.19
N MET A 371 -10.87 -2.41 -26.22
CA MET A 371 -10.18 -1.33 -25.50
C MET A 371 -10.40 0.00 -26.23
N ALA A 372 -10.92 1.01 -25.53
CA ALA A 372 -11.14 2.35 -26.06
C ALA A 372 -9.82 3.15 -26.21
N ASN A 373 -8.81 2.80 -25.42
CA ASN A 373 -7.46 3.36 -25.48
C ASN A 373 -6.45 2.35 -24.97
N LYS A 374 -5.16 2.70 -25.01
CA LYS A 374 -4.06 1.78 -24.65
C LYS A 374 -4.09 1.26 -23.21
N ASN A 375 -4.76 1.97 -22.28
CA ASN A 375 -4.82 1.65 -20.86
C ASN A 375 -6.19 1.11 -20.40
N ASP A 376 -7.13 0.93 -21.34
CA ASP A 376 -8.48 0.45 -21.07
C ASP A 376 -8.58 -1.08 -21.00
N TYR A 377 -7.78 -1.69 -20.14
CA TYR A 377 -7.64 -3.15 -20.03
C TYR A 377 -8.80 -3.88 -19.37
N ALA A 378 -9.63 -3.20 -18.58
CA ALA A 378 -10.67 -3.87 -17.81
C ALA A 378 -11.88 -2.97 -17.53
N ASP A 379 -13.06 -3.61 -17.43
CA ASP A 379 -14.28 -2.99 -16.92
C ASP A 379 -14.40 -3.21 -15.41
N ILE A 380 -14.92 -2.18 -14.71
CA ILE A 380 -15.35 -2.35 -13.32
C ILE A 380 -16.69 -3.10 -13.34
N VAL A 381 -16.70 -4.33 -12.82
CA VAL A 381 -17.86 -5.22 -12.82
C VAL A 381 -18.72 -5.02 -11.58
N SER A 382 -18.10 -4.76 -10.46
CA SER A 382 -18.76 -4.41 -9.19
C SER A 382 -17.78 -3.69 -8.26
N SER A 383 -18.33 -2.99 -7.28
CA SER A 383 -17.55 -2.37 -6.21
C SER A 383 -18.39 -2.33 -4.93
N GLY A 384 -17.71 -2.31 -3.80
CA GLY A 384 -18.39 -2.22 -2.51
C GLY A 384 -17.42 -2.14 -1.34
N LYS A 385 -17.99 -1.98 -0.16
CA LYS A 385 -17.28 -1.89 1.12
C LYS A 385 -17.61 -3.11 1.95
N SER A 386 -16.60 -3.92 2.27
CA SER A 386 -16.75 -5.08 3.16
C SER A 386 -15.67 -5.07 4.20
N PHE A 387 -16.09 -4.93 5.45
CA PHE A 387 -15.21 -4.86 6.61
C PHE A 387 -15.85 -5.62 7.76
N LEU A 388 -15.03 -6.27 8.57
CA LEU A 388 -15.52 -6.83 9.81
C LEU A 388 -16.09 -5.70 10.70
N PRO A 389 -17.24 -5.93 11.38
CA PRO A 389 -17.68 -5.07 12.47
C PRO A 389 -16.60 -4.98 13.56
N LEU A 390 -16.51 -3.84 14.26
CA LEU A 390 -15.43 -3.60 15.24
C LEU A 390 -15.32 -4.71 16.27
N GLU A 391 -16.45 -5.18 16.78
CA GLU A 391 -16.53 -6.25 17.79
C GLU A 391 -15.97 -7.61 17.30
N LYS A 392 -15.79 -7.78 15.99
CA LYS A 392 -15.23 -8.99 15.36
C LYS A 392 -13.78 -8.82 14.90
N THR A 393 -13.24 -7.62 14.95
CA THR A 393 -11.84 -7.35 14.49
C THR A 393 -10.79 -7.83 15.46
N GLN A 394 -11.14 -8.08 16.73
CA GLN A 394 -10.23 -8.40 17.84
C GLN A 394 -9.28 -7.22 18.20
N CYS A 395 -9.44 -6.06 17.60
CA CYS A 395 -8.68 -4.86 17.94
C CYS A 395 -9.10 -4.32 19.33
N LYS A 396 -8.12 -3.89 20.11
CA LYS A 396 -8.30 -3.38 21.48
C LYS A 396 -7.59 -2.01 21.64
N LEU A 397 -7.92 -1.05 20.75
CA LEU A 397 -7.43 0.33 20.85
C LEU A 397 -8.08 1.10 22.00
#